data_b4d75ca07bb7a4fabb1d987ee39bfe25
#
_entry.id   b4d75ca07bb7a4fabb1d987ee39bfe25
#
_cell.length_a   1.000
_cell.length_b   1.000
_cell.length_c   1.000
_cell.angle_alpha   90.00
_cell.angle_beta   90.00
_cell.angle_gamma   90.00
#
_symmetry.space_group_name_H-M   'P 1'
#
loop_
_entity.id
_entity.type
_entity.pdbx_description
1 polymer ?
#
loop_
_entity_poly.entity_id
_entity_poly.type
_entity_poly.pdbx_seq_one_letter_code
_entity_poly.pdbx_strand_id
1 'polypeptide(L)'
;LRACLASLTFSLAAQAQAATDWPERPITLVVPFGAGGITDLTARTVAKQLQAELGKPVVVENKPGAGGNIAADIVARAKPDGYTLMVITNGMVAVNPLIHKQLNYDALKDFAYVSMIANTPLALVVPQDSPIQDLPALVTRARGKPDAVSFASSGQGTSIHQVFALMQRQTGATLMHVPYKSGAEAATALLSGVVDVTAVETVVVGPFIQSGRMRALGVTSAQRVSNLADVPAAREALGSDFDVGSISGLVAPAATPRSILDKLEHAMQTVAQSEGMAQLHAQGSQPMPTGSQVFLERMRQEQQKWRLVFSAEPGK
;
A
#
# COMPACT_ATOMS: atom_id res chain seq x y z
N LEU A 1 -41.40 -1.01 -44.41
CA LEU A 1 -41.17 -0.43 -43.04
C LEU A 1 -41.12 -1.48 -41.93
N ARG A 2 -41.63 -2.71 -42.09
CA ARG A 2 -41.63 -3.78 -41.06
C ARG A 2 -40.33 -4.60 -41.01
N ALA A 3 -39.47 -4.56 -42.02
CA ALA A 3 -38.22 -5.32 -42.08
C ALA A 3 -37.02 -4.63 -41.36
N CYS A 4 -37.07 -3.31 -41.18
CA CYS A 4 -35.95 -2.56 -40.49
C CYS A 4 -36.01 -2.59 -38.96
N LEU A 5 -37.16 -2.90 -38.34
CA LEU A 5 -37.27 -2.97 -36.88
C LEU A 5 -36.71 -4.29 -36.30
N ALA A 6 -36.66 -5.37 -37.08
CA ALA A 6 -36.16 -6.67 -36.62
C ALA A 6 -34.63 -6.73 -36.52
N SER A 7 -33.90 -5.88 -37.27
CA SER A 7 -32.43 -5.86 -37.28
C SER A 7 -31.83 -5.11 -36.10
N LEU A 8 -32.55 -4.15 -35.50
CA LEU A 8 -32.04 -3.39 -34.36
C LEU A 8 -32.11 -4.15 -33.03
N THR A 9 -33.05 -5.08 -32.87
CA THR A 9 -33.22 -5.88 -31.65
C THR A 9 -32.17 -6.98 -31.53
N PHE A 10 -31.60 -7.46 -32.62
CA PHE A 10 -30.57 -8.51 -32.59
C PHE A 10 -29.19 -8.00 -32.18
N SER A 11 -28.87 -6.74 -32.43
CA SER A 11 -27.57 -6.13 -32.05
C SER A 11 -27.44 -5.81 -30.54
N LEU A 12 -28.54 -5.58 -29.82
CA LEU A 12 -28.50 -5.33 -28.38
C LEU A 12 -28.34 -6.61 -27.57
N ALA A 13 -28.81 -7.75 -28.05
CA ALA A 13 -28.71 -9.03 -27.36
C ALA A 13 -27.28 -9.61 -27.39
N ALA A 14 -26.50 -9.29 -28.43
CA ALA A 14 -25.11 -9.78 -28.55
C ALA A 14 -24.12 -9.09 -27.58
N GLN A 15 -24.43 -7.89 -27.10
CA GLN A 15 -23.58 -7.21 -26.13
C GLN A 15 -23.79 -7.68 -24.68
N ALA A 16 -24.94 -8.25 -24.36
CA ALA A 16 -25.23 -8.74 -23.00
C ALA A 16 -24.57 -10.10 -22.71
N GLN A 17 -24.21 -10.87 -23.72
CA GLN A 17 -23.65 -12.23 -23.55
C GLN A 17 -22.13 -12.25 -23.29
N ALA A 18 -21.41 -11.21 -23.70
CA ALA A 18 -19.95 -11.15 -23.53
C ALA A 18 -19.48 -10.97 -22.06
N ALA A 19 -20.40 -10.70 -21.13
CA ALA A 19 -20.06 -10.48 -19.71
C ALA A 19 -20.11 -11.75 -18.85
N THR A 20 -20.57 -12.89 -19.39
CA THR A 20 -20.80 -14.12 -18.59
C THR A 20 -19.58 -15.01 -18.48
N ASP A 21 -18.62 -14.94 -19.40
CA ASP A 21 -17.48 -15.86 -19.48
C ASP A 21 -16.14 -15.25 -19.02
N TRP A 22 -16.14 -13.99 -18.54
CA TRP A 22 -14.94 -13.40 -17.94
C TRP A 22 -14.57 -14.14 -16.63
N PRO A 23 -13.26 -14.48 -16.42
CA PRO A 23 -12.13 -14.30 -17.30
C PRO A 23 -11.91 -15.52 -18.25
N GLU A 24 -11.52 -15.27 -19.51
CA GLU A 24 -11.17 -16.33 -20.48
C GLU A 24 -9.66 -16.53 -20.63
N ARG A 25 -8.84 -15.53 -20.20
CA ARG A 25 -7.38 -15.48 -20.32
C ARG A 25 -6.74 -15.01 -19.03
N PRO A 26 -5.40 -15.11 -18.89
CA PRO A 26 -4.69 -14.62 -17.71
C PRO A 26 -4.95 -13.15 -17.40
N ILE A 27 -5.04 -12.83 -16.10
CA ILE A 27 -5.19 -11.48 -15.55
C ILE A 27 -3.81 -10.99 -15.11
N THR A 28 -3.47 -9.76 -15.40
CA THR A 28 -2.26 -9.08 -14.87
C THR A 28 -2.63 -8.30 -13.61
N LEU A 29 -1.93 -8.57 -12.51
CA LEU A 29 -1.99 -7.81 -11.27
C LEU A 29 -0.75 -6.95 -11.13
N VAL A 30 -0.89 -5.66 -11.40
CA VAL A 30 0.20 -4.69 -11.33
C VAL A 30 0.50 -4.32 -9.88
N VAL A 31 1.77 -4.34 -9.51
CA VAL A 31 2.29 -3.97 -8.19
C VAL A 31 3.17 -2.73 -8.32
N PRO A 32 2.89 -1.63 -7.59
CA PRO A 32 3.55 -0.34 -7.78
C PRO A 32 4.96 -0.26 -7.18
N PHE A 33 5.45 -1.33 -6.56
CA PHE A 33 6.75 -1.36 -5.87
C PHE A 33 7.58 -2.58 -6.27
N GLY A 34 8.86 -2.57 -5.87
CA GLY A 34 9.77 -3.68 -6.10
C GLY A 34 9.37 -4.94 -5.34
N ALA A 35 9.90 -6.08 -5.79
CA ALA A 35 9.63 -7.39 -5.20
C ALA A 35 10.09 -7.49 -3.74
N GLY A 36 9.44 -8.36 -2.95
CA GLY A 36 9.79 -8.68 -1.56
C GLY A 36 9.28 -7.68 -0.51
N GLY A 37 8.75 -6.51 -0.90
CA GLY A 37 8.04 -5.62 0.03
C GLY A 37 6.63 -6.11 0.32
N ILE A 38 5.96 -5.51 1.32
CA ILE A 38 4.62 -5.94 1.77
C ILE A 38 3.60 -5.94 0.62
N THR A 39 3.63 -4.95 -0.27
CA THR A 39 2.69 -4.86 -1.39
C THR A 39 2.86 -6.04 -2.37
N ASP A 40 4.10 -6.46 -2.63
CA ASP A 40 4.40 -7.62 -3.48
C ASP A 40 3.98 -8.95 -2.80
N LEU A 41 4.29 -9.12 -1.52
CA LEU A 41 3.88 -10.29 -0.74
C LEU A 41 2.36 -10.43 -0.70
N THR A 42 1.66 -9.34 -0.40
CA THR A 42 0.20 -9.28 -0.39
C THR A 42 -0.38 -9.57 -1.78
N ALA A 43 0.17 -8.96 -2.83
CA ALA A 43 -0.27 -9.17 -4.20
C ALA A 43 -0.12 -10.63 -4.65
N ARG A 44 0.99 -11.29 -4.32
CA ARG A 44 1.20 -12.72 -4.65
C ARG A 44 0.25 -13.62 -3.89
N THR A 45 -0.04 -13.33 -2.63
CA THR A 45 -1.04 -14.04 -1.84
C THR A 45 -2.43 -13.90 -2.46
N VAL A 46 -2.83 -12.67 -2.80
CA VAL A 46 -4.11 -12.37 -3.48
C VAL A 46 -4.18 -13.04 -4.85
N ALA A 47 -3.12 -12.93 -5.66
CA ALA A 47 -3.07 -13.53 -7.00
C ALA A 47 -3.26 -15.05 -6.97
N LYS A 48 -2.62 -15.76 -6.03
CA LYS A 48 -2.78 -17.20 -5.84
C LYS A 48 -4.22 -17.59 -5.53
N GLN A 49 -4.89 -16.82 -4.66
CA GLN A 49 -6.28 -17.10 -4.28
C GLN A 49 -7.26 -16.70 -5.38
N LEU A 50 -7.08 -15.53 -6.01
CA LEU A 50 -7.89 -15.12 -7.16
C LEU A 50 -7.79 -16.12 -8.32
N GLN A 51 -6.60 -16.70 -8.58
CA GLN A 51 -6.44 -17.74 -9.59
C GLN A 51 -7.30 -18.97 -9.27
N ALA A 52 -7.37 -19.37 -7.99
CA ALA A 52 -8.20 -20.50 -7.57
C ALA A 52 -9.70 -20.20 -7.76
N GLU A 53 -10.16 -18.99 -7.38
CA GLU A 53 -11.55 -18.58 -7.47
C GLU A 53 -12.02 -18.35 -8.92
N LEU A 54 -11.17 -17.73 -9.75
CA LEU A 54 -11.52 -17.32 -11.10
C LEU A 54 -11.18 -18.37 -12.17
N GLY A 55 -10.43 -19.42 -11.82
CA GLY A 55 -10.04 -20.51 -12.72
C GLY A 55 -9.07 -20.10 -13.83
N LYS A 56 -8.44 -18.94 -13.75
CA LYS A 56 -7.46 -18.44 -14.71
C LYS A 56 -6.22 -17.89 -14.00
N PRO A 57 -5.03 -17.96 -14.61
CA PRO A 57 -3.81 -17.43 -14.02
C PRO A 57 -3.93 -15.95 -13.69
N VAL A 58 -3.43 -15.55 -12.50
CA VAL A 58 -3.25 -14.15 -12.10
C VAL A 58 -1.75 -13.89 -11.96
N VAL A 59 -1.21 -13.12 -12.90
CA VAL A 59 0.24 -12.86 -13.03
C VAL A 59 0.59 -11.54 -12.37
N VAL A 60 1.50 -11.58 -11.40
CA VAL A 60 1.99 -10.38 -10.70
C VAL A 60 3.10 -9.72 -11.51
N GLU A 61 2.93 -8.43 -11.83
CA GLU A 61 3.92 -7.60 -12.49
C GLU A 61 4.32 -6.40 -11.63
N ASN A 62 5.59 -6.34 -11.22
CA ASN A 62 6.12 -5.20 -10.48
C ASN A 62 6.50 -4.06 -11.44
N LYS A 63 5.91 -2.87 -11.23
CA LYS A 63 6.17 -1.62 -11.97
C LYS A 63 6.55 -0.51 -10.99
N PRO A 64 7.75 -0.58 -10.38
CA PRO A 64 8.17 0.38 -9.36
C PRO A 64 8.53 1.73 -9.96
N GLY A 65 8.39 2.79 -9.15
CA GLY A 65 8.89 4.13 -9.46
C GLY A 65 7.91 5.25 -9.09
N ALA A 66 8.47 6.41 -8.78
CA ALA A 66 7.76 7.65 -8.43
C ALA A 66 6.67 7.46 -7.36
N GLY A 67 6.96 6.70 -6.27
CA GLY A 67 5.98 6.45 -5.20
C GLY A 67 4.73 5.68 -5.67
N GLY A 68 4.85 4.88 -6.75
CA GLY A 68 3.75 4.10 -7.35
C GLY A 68 3.06 4.78 -8.53
N ASN A 69 3.41 6.04 -8.85
CA ASN A 69 2.73 6.80 -9.91
C ASN A 69 2.90 6.17 -11.30
N ILE A 70 4.03 5.48 -11.57
CA ILE A 70 4.25 4.78 -12.84
C ILE A 70 3.21 3.65 -13.03
N ALA A 71 2.99 2.84 -12.01
CA ALA A 71 1.98 1.78 -12.05
C ALA A 71 0.57 2.34 -12.19
N ALA A 72 0.26 3.42 -11.45
CA ALA A 72 -1.04 4.07 -11.51
C ALA A 72 -1.37 4.61 -12.91
N ASP A 73 -0.42 5.29 -13.55
CA ASP A 73 -0.57 5.80 -14.93
C ASP A 73 -0.82 4.68 -15.94
N ILE A 74 -0.08 3.57 -15.83
CA ILE A 74 -0.27 2.38 -16.68
C ILE A 74 -1.68 1.82 -16.55
N VAL A 75 -2.17 1.65 -15.32
CA VAL A 75 -3.47 0.99 -15.07
C VAL A 75 -4.64 1.92 -15.34
N ALA A 76 -4.52 3.22 -15.05
CA ALA A 76 -5.55 4.21 -15.37
C ALA A 76 -5.85 4.25 -16.88
N ARG A 77 -4.85 3.96 -17.74
CA ARG A 77 -4.98 3.93 -19.20
C ARG A 77 -5.20 2.53 -19.78
N ALA A 78 -5.22 1.50 -18.94
CA ALA A 78 -5.45 0.14 -19.42
C ALA A 78 -6.89 -0.04 -19.94
N LYS A 79 -7.09 -1.04 -20.78
CA LYS A 79 -8.46 -1.40 -21.22
C LYS A 79 -9.31 -1.78 -20.02
N PRO A 80 -10.55 -1.26 -19.91
CA PRO A 80 -11.43 -1.53 -18.79
C PRO A 80 -12.17 -2.88 -18.97
N ASP A 81 -11.43 -3.93 -19.28
CA ASP A 81 -11.93 -5.27 -19.58
C ASP A 81 -11.68 -6.29 -18.45
N GLY A 82 -11.17 -5.82 -17.29
CA GLY A 82 -10.91 -6.64 -16.11
C GLY A 82 -9.63 -7.47 -16.17
N TYR A 83 -8.83 -7.38 -17.23
CA TYR A 83 -7.58 -8.17 -17.35
C TYR A 83 -6.33 -7.43 -16.87
N THR A 84 -6.45 -6.16 -16.52
CA THR A 84 -5.40 -5.40 -15.87
C THR A 84 -5.94 -4.81 -14.57
N LEU A 85 -5.42 -5.31 -13.46
CA LEU A 85 -5.77 -4.89 -12.10
C LEU A 85 -4.54 -4.30 -11.42
N MET A 86 -4.72 -3.58 -10.32
CA MET A 86 -3.59 -3.05 -9.55
C MET A 86 -3.84 -3.20 -8.05
N VAL A 87 -2.77 -3.47 -7.31
CA VAL A 87 -2.76 -3.19 -5.87
C VAL A 87 -2.43 -1.72 -5.67
N ILE A 88 -3.42 -0.94 -5.22
CA ILE A 88 -3.24 0.48 -4.87
C ILE A 88 -2.95 0.62 -3.37
N THR A 89 -2.22 1.67 -2.98
CA THR A 89 -1.93 1.97 -1.56
C THR A 89 -2.46 3.32 -1.14
N ASN A 90 -2.66 3.50 0.17
CA ASN A 90 -3.09 4.79 0.73
C ASN A 90 -2.16 5.95 0.35
N GLY A 91 -0.85 5.73 0.24
CA GLY A 91 0.10 6.75 -0.20
C GLY A 91 -0.21 7.28 -1.61
N MET A 92 -0.53 6.37 -2.54
CA MET A 92 -0.87 6.74 -3.93
C MET A 92 -2.16 7.56 -4.01
N VAL A 93 -3.12 7.29 -3.14
CA VAL A 93 -4.42 7.97 -3.13
C VAL A 93 -4.38 9.26 -2.30
N ALA A 94 -3.75 9.22 -1.14
CA ALA A 94 -3.87 10.27 -0.15
C ALA A 94 -2.69 11.26 -0.14
N VAL A 95 -1.48 10.82 -0.45
CA VAL A 95 -0.28 11.66 -0.31
C VAL A 95 0.27 12.12 -1.65
N ASN A 96 0.33 11.25 -2.65
CA ASN A 96 0.87 11.62 -3.96
C ASN A 96 0.19 12.87 -4.58
N PRO A 97 -1.14 13.05 -4.49
CA PRO A 97 -1.80 14.27 -4.97
C PRO A 97 -1.37 15.56 -4.23
N LEU A 98 -0.82 15.46 -3.03
CA LEU A 98 -0.38 16.60 -2.23
C LEU A 98 1.06 17.00 -2.52
N ILE A 99 1.92 16.06 -2.91
CA ILE A 99 3.37 16.27 -3.04
C ILE A 99 3.87 16.31 -4.48
N HIS A 100 3.11 15.78 -5.44
CA HIS A 100 3.47 15.83 -6.86
C HIS A 100 2.67 16.94 -7.57
N LYS A 101 3.38 17.86 -8.21
CA LYS A 101 2.75 18.99 -8.94
C LYS A 101 1.93 18.53 -10.15
N GLN A 102 2.30 17.41 -10.76
CA GLN A 102 1.61 16.83 -11.91
C GLN A 102 1.49 15.33 -11.72
N LEU A 103 0.25 14.86 -11.70
CA LEU A 103 -0.10 13.44 -11.77
C LEU A 103 -0.85 13.20 -13.07
N ASN A 104 -0.57 12.08 -13.73
CA ASN A 104 -1.26 11.69 -14.96
C ASN A 104 -2.55 10.90 -14.67
N TYR A 105 -2.95 10.80 -13.41
CA TYR A 105 -4.16 10.12 -12.97
C TYR A 105 -4.82 10.85 -11.80
N ASP A 106 -6.13 10.67 -11.67
CA ASP A 106 -6.90 11.03 -10.47
C ASP A 106 -7.26 9.74 -9.72
N ALA A 107 -6.64 9.54 -8.56
CA ALA A 107 -6.79 8.29 -7.81
C ALA A 107 -8.25 7.97 -7.44
N LEU A 108 -9.12 8.97 -7.27
CA LEU A 108 -10.52 8.74 -6.91
C LEU A 108 -11.47 8.60 -8.11
N LYS A 109 -11.02 8.96 -9.33
CA LYS A 109 -11.88 8.95 -10.54
C LYS A 109 -11.46 7.91 -11.57
N ASP A 110 -10.15 7.65 -11.71
CA ASP A 110 -9.63 6.81 -12.79
C ASP A 110 -9.60 5.33 -12.43
N PHE A 111 -10.01 4.99 -11.18
CA PHE A 111 -10.06 3.60 -10.71
C PHE A 111 -11.43 3.24 -10.14
N ALA A 112 -11.88 2.03 -10.47
CA ALA A 112 -12.95 1.33 -9.77
C ALA A 112 -12.34 0.58 -8.57
N TYR A 113 -12.74 0.95 -7.38
CA TYR A 113 -12.33 0.32 -6.13
C TYR A 113 -13.07 -1.00 -5.95
N VAL A 114 -12.34 -2.11 -5.76
CA VAL A 114 -12.93 -3.45 -5.59
C VAL A 114 -13.01 -3.83 -4.12
N SER A 115 -11.87 -3.92 -3.45
CA SER A 115 -11.81 -4.32 -2.04
C SER A 115 -10.53 -3.85 -1.38
N MET A 116 -10.60 -3.47 -0.10
CA MET A 116 -9.40 -3.43 0.73
C MET A 116 -8.85 -4.84 0.92
N ILE A 117 -7.54 -4.95 1.09
CA ILE A 117 -6.84 -6.21 1.32
C ILE A 117 -6.36 -6.27 2.76
N ALA A 118 -5.51 -5.33 3.15
CA ALA A 118 -4.87 -5.32 4.45
C ALA A 118 -4.42 -3.93 4.88
N ASN A 119 -4.30 -3.73 6.19
CA ASN A 119 -3.54 -2.66 6.81
C ASN A 119 -2.37 -3.27 7.57
N THR A 120 -1.14 -2.95 7.20
CA THR A 120 0.03 -3.49 7.86
C THR A 120 0.75 -2.39 8.63
N PRO A 121 0.84 -2.50 9.97
CA PRO A 121 1.66 -1.62 10.80
C PRO A 121 3.14 -1.70 10.38
N LEU A 122 3.87 -0.60 10.58
CA LEU A 122 5.30 -0.56 10.37
C LEU A 122 6.02 -0.62 11.72
N ALA A 123 7.27 -1.10 11.71
CA ALA A 123 8.18 -0.97 12.83
C ALA A 123 9.30 0.01 12.45
N LEU A 124 9.52 1.02 13.28
CA LEU A 124 10.71 1.87 13.22
C LEU A 124 11.88 1.03 13.72
N VAL A 125 12.86 0.80 12.86
CA VAL A 125 13.99 -0.11 13.12
C VAL A 125 15.33 0.55 12.84
N VAL A 126 16.33 0.15 13.64
CA VAL A 126 17.75 0.49 13.48
C VAL A 126 18.57 -0.80 13.46
N PRO A 127 19.84 -0.80 13.01
CA PRO A 127 20.73 -1.93 13.21
C PRO A 127 20.84 -2.28 14.71
N GLN A 128 21.05 -3.55 15.04
CA GLN A 128 21.11 -4.01 16.43
C GLN A 128 22.19 -3.32 17.25
N ASP A 129 23.31 -2.97 16.64
CA ASP A 129 24.47 -2.29 17.23
C ASP A 129 24.37 -0.76 17.18
N SER A 130 23.27 -0.22 16.70
CA SER A 130 23.03 1.22 16.62
C SER A 130 23.13 1.88 18.02
N PRO A 131 23.74 3.07 18.14
CA PRO A 131 23.70 3.85 19.37
C PRO A 131 22.30 4.39 19.71
N ILE A 132 21.35 4.35 18.77
CA ILE A 132 19.96 4.76 18.96
C ILE A 132 19.20 3.60 19.61
N GLN A 133 18.81 3.78 20.89
CA GLN A 133 18.23 2.70 21.68
C GLN A 133 16.69 2.74 21.71
N ASP A 134 16.09 3.93 21.52
CA ASP A 134 14.65 4.18 21.59
C ASP A 134 14.23 5.37 20.71
N LEU A 135 12.95 5.65 20.62
CA LEU A 135 12.40 6.76 19.83
C LEU A 135 12.81 8.14 20.37
N PRO A 136 12.83 8.39 21.70
CA PRO A 136 13.35 9.65 22.25
C PRO A 136 14.81 9.92 21.86
N ALA A 137 15.68 8.90 21.88
CA ALA A 137 17.08 9.03 21.45
C ALA A 137 17.19 9.34 19.94
N LEU A 138 16.35 8.71 19.09
CA LEU A 138 16.26 9.02 17.67
C LEU A 138 15.89 10.50 17.44
N VAL A 139 14.82 10.97 18.10
CA VAL A 139 14.35 12.35 17.99
C VAL A 139 15.41 13.34 18.50
N THR A 140 16.05 13.07 19.63
CA THR A 140 17.11 13.92 20.19
C THR A 140 18.28 14.05 19.22
N ARG A 141 18.73 12.92 18.64
CA ARG A 141 19.82 12.91 17.66
C ARG A 141 19.46 13.68 16.39
N ALA A 142 18.24 13.49 15.87
CA ALA A 142 17.77 14.16 14.66
C ALA A 142 17.51 15.66 14.84
N ARG A 143 17.22 16.12 16.07
CA ARG A 143 17.11 17.56 16.42
C ARG A 143 18.44 18.24 16.58
N GLY A 144 19.46 17.52 17.04
CA GLY A 144 20.76 18.08 17.40
C GLY A 144 21.52 18.67 16.21
N LYS A 145 21.35 18.10 15.03
CA LYS A 145 21.93 18.59 13.77
C LYS A 145 21.04 18.18 12.61
N PRO A 146 20.58 19.11 11.76
CA PRO A 146 19.82 18.79 10.57
C PRO A 146 20.53 17.74 9.71
N ASP A 147 19.78 16.78 9.19
CA ASP A 147 20.25 15.70 8.33
C ASP A 147 21.36 14.79 8.90
N ALA A 148 21.59 14.86 10.22
CA ALA A 148 22.55 13.98 10.90
C ALA A 148 22.08 12.52 11.02
N VAL A 149 20.80 12.26 10.71
CA VAL A 149 20.20 10.94 10.69
C VAL A 149 19.55 10.76 9.32
N SER A 150 19.95 9.70 8.64
CA SER A 150 19.37 9.31 7.34
C SER A 150 18.31 8.25 7.53
N PHE A 151 17.21 8.32 6.74
CA PHE A 151 16.21 7.28 6.72
C PHE A 151 15.92 6.76 5.31
N ALA A 152 15.74 5.43 5.20
CA ALA A 152 15.30 4.80 3.96
C ALA A 152 13.77 4.77 3.85
N SER A 153 13.24 4.86 2.63
CA SER A 153 11.84 4.57 2.32
C SER A 153 11.68 3.82 1.01
N SER A 154 10.46 3.34 0.73
CA SER A 154 10.09 2.76 -0.56
C SER A 154 9.69 3.81 -1.61
N GLY A 155 10.07 5.07 -1.38
CA GLY A 155 9.78 6.21 -2.25
C GLY A 155 8.98 7.30 -1.55
N GLN A 156 8.98 8.48 -2.15
CA GLN A 156 8.24 9.63 -1.66
C GLN A 156 6.73 9.35 -1.65
N GLY A 157 6.02 9.75 -0.61
CA GLY A 157 4.57 9.57 -0.44
C GLY A 157 4.16 8.20 0.10
N THR A 158 5.05 7.21 0.13
CA THR A 158 4.75 5.86 0.66
C THR A 158 4.51 5.86 2.17
N SER A 159 3.92 4.78 2.71
CA SER A 159 3.69 4.61 4.16
C SER A 159 4.98 4.81 4.98
N ILE A 160 6.12 4.31 4.50
CA ILE A 160 7.41 4.51 5.15
C ILE A 160 7.77 6.01 5.21
N HIS A 161 7.63 6.74 4.11
CA HIS A 161 7.86 8.18 4.08
C HIS A 161 6.88 8.94 5.00
N GLN A 162 5.61 8.52 5.04
CA GLN A 162 4.57 9.10 5.90
C GLN A 162 4.93 9.01 7.39
N VAL A 163 5.53 7.90 7.84
CA VAL A 163 6.01 7.73 9.23
C VAL A 163 6.98 8.84 9.61
N PHE A 164 7.99 9.07 8.77
CA PHE A 164 9.01 10.09 9.06
C PHE A 164 8.47 11.51 8.87
N ALA A 165 7.61 11.76 7.88
CA ALA A 165 6.96 13.06 7.71
C ALA A 165 6.13 13.43 8.95
N LEU A 166 5.34 12.50 9.48
CA LEU A 166 4.55 12.71 10.70
C LEU A 166 5.46 12.92 11.91
N MET A 167 6.51 12.10 12.08
CA MET A 167 7.47 12.25 13.16
C MET A 167 8.18 13.60 13.11
N GLN A 168 8.68 14.02 11.95
CA GLN A 168 9.32 15.34 11.78
C GLN A 168 8.38 16.48 12.13
N ARG A 169 7.11 16.40 11.68
CA ARG A 169 6.10 17.42 12.00
C ARG A 169 5.81 17.50 13.49
N GLN A 170 5.63 16.37 14.18
CA GLN A 170 5.28 16.36 15.61
C GLN A 170 6.45 16.73 16.50
N THR A 171 7.67 16.40 16.09
CA THR A 171 8.86 16.55 16.94
C THR A 171 9.74 17.73 16.55
N GLY A 172 9.61 18.31 15.36
CA GLY A 172 10.53 19.32 14.82
C GLY A 172 11.94 18.75 14.48
N ALA A 173 12.09 17.43 14.48
CA ALA A 173 13.32 16.77 14.01
C ALA A 173 13.43 16.88 12.49
N THR A 174 14.64 16.81 11.93
CA THR A 174 14.90 16.75 10.49
C THR A 174 15.78 15.54 10.17
N LEU A 175 15.38 14.76 9.17
CA LEU A 175 16.09 13.57 8.73
C LEU A 175 16.32 13.60 7.22
N MET A 176 17.46 13.08 6.78
CA MET A 176 17.80 12.97 5.37
C MET A 176 17.09 11.77 4.73
N HIS A 177 16.25 12.01 3.73
CA HIS A 177 15.49 10.97 3.04
C HIS A 177 16.28 10.30 1.92
N VAL A 178 16.36 8.96 1.94
CA VAL A 178 16.98 8.12 0.91
C VAL A 178 15.94 7.16 0.34
N PRO A 179 15.39 7.40 -0.87
CA PRO A 179 14.35 6.56 -1.45
C PRO A 179 14.92 5.32 -2.14
N TYR A 180 14.21 4.19 -2.01
CA TYR A 180 14.43 2.91 -2.68
C TYR A 180 13.17 2.46 -3.43
N LYS A 181 13.21 1.27 -4.07
CA LYS A 181 12.08 0.74 -4.86
C LYS A 181 11.10 -0.09 -4.05
N SER A 182 11.47 -0.52 -2.84
CA SER A 182 10.63 -1.34 -1.95
C SER A 182 11.05 -1.21 -0.49
N GLY A 183 10.17 -1.63 0.45
CA GLY A 183 10.52 -1.76 1.87
C GLY A 183 11.61 -2.80 2.12
N ALA A 184 11.69 -3.86 1.32
CA ALA A 184 12.76 -4.86 1.42
C ALA A 184 14.13 -4.27 1.05
N GLU A 185 14.20 -3.44 0.01
CA GLU A 185 15.45 -2.72 -0.32
C GLU A 185 15.83 -1.72 0.77
N ALA A 186 14.86 -1.00 1.35
CA ALA A 186 15.08 -0.10 2.48
C ALA A 186 15.64 -0.85 3.71
N ALA A 187 15.08 -2.02 4.02
CA ALA A 187 15.59 -2.89 5.09
C ALA A 187 17.02 -3.39 4.82
N THR A 188 17.33 -3.73 3.56
CA THR A 188 18.68 -4.14 3.14
C THR A 188 19.68 -2.99 3.29
N ALA A 189 19.30 -1.77 2.88
CA ALA A 189 20.13 -0.58 3.03
C ALA A 189 20.45 -0.28 4.51
N LEU A 190 19.47 -0.48 5.41
CA LEU A 190 19.66 -0.36 6.84
C LEU A 190 20.69 -1.39 7.36
N LEU A 191 20.51 -2.67 7.01
CA LEU A 191 21.40 -3.76 7.45
C LEU A 191 22.84 -3.60 6.92
N SER A 192 23.00 -2.89 5.79
CA SER A 192 24.30 -2.58 5.19
C SER A 192 24.94 -1.30 5.77
N GLY A 193 24.29 -0.62 6.71
CA GLY A 193 24.78 0.62 7.31
C GLY A 193 24.77 1.84 6.39
N VAL A 194 24.04 1.77 5.25
CA VAL A 194 23.93 2.90 4.30
C VAL A 194 23.01 4.00 4.83
N VAL A 195 22.04 3.63 5.67
CA VAL A 195 21.14 4.54 6.35
C VAL A 195 21.06 4.19 7.83
N ASP A 196 20.68 5.18 8.66
CA ASP A 196 20.66 5.03 10.12
C ASP A 196 19.38 4.38 10.66
N VAL A 197 18.23 4.62 9.99
CA VAL A 197 16.91 4.18 10.43
C VAL A 197 15.99 3.91 9.23
N THR A 198 15.01 3.04 9.41
CA THR A 198 13.86 2.92 8.49
C THR A 198 12.60 2.55 9.27
N ALA A 199 11.46 2.63 8.62
CA ALA A 199 10.19 2.15 9.13
C ALA A 199 9.60 1.19 8.09
N VAL A 200 9.66 -0.10 8.33
CA VAL A 200 9.19 -1.11 7.37
C VAL A 200 8.10 -1.97 8.00
N GLU A 201 7.20 -2.45 7.19
CA GLU A 201 6.07 -3.25 7.63
C GLU A 201 6.52 -4.46 8.46
N THR A 202 5.82 -4.70 9.58
CA THR A 202 6.17 -5.73 10.56
C THR A 202 6.31 -7.13 9.96
N VAL A 203 5.55 -7.44 8.93
CA VAL A 203 5.64 -8.70 8.15
C VAL A 203 7.03 -8.85 7.51
N VAL A 204 7.63 -7.75 7.03
CA VAL A 204 8.93 -7.77 6.32
C VAL A 204 10.10 -7.79 7.31
N VAL A 205 10.05 -6.97 8.36
CA VAL A 205 11.19 -6.84 9.29
C VAL A 205 11.11 -7.73 10.53
N GLY A 206 9.97 -8.34 10.80
CA GLY A 206 9.79 -9.24 11.95
C GLY A 206 10.87 -10.31 12.08
N PRO A 207 11.23 -11.04 11.02
CA PRO A 207 12.32 -12.03 11.06
C PRO A 207 13.69 -11.44 11.43
N PHE A 208 13.98 -10.20 11.01
CA PHE A 208 15.25 -9.54 11.34
C PHE A 208 15.29 -9.05 12.80
N ILE A 209 14.14 -8.63 13.33
CA ILE A 209 13.99 -8.27 14.74
C ILE A 209 14.15 -9.53 15.61
N GLN A 210 13.44 -10.61 15.28
CA GLN A 210 13.50 -11.87 16.02
C GLN A 210 14.89 -12.52 16.01
N SER A 211 15.64 -12.37 14.92
CA SER A 211 17.03 -12.87 14.81
C SER A 211 18.08 -11.93 15.42
N GLY A 212 17.66 -10.82 16.04
CA GLY A 212 18.58 -9.86 16.68
C GLY A 212 19.46 -9.08 15.70
N ARG A 213 19.07 -9.00 14.42
CA ARG A 213 19.78 -8.20 13.40
C ARG A 213 19.34 -6.74 13.36
N MET A 214 18.08 -6.49 13.78
CA MET A 214 17.50 -5.16 13.91
C MET A 214 16.91 -4.98 15.30
N ARG A 215 16.99 -3.76 15.80
CA ARG A 215 16.27 -3.31 16.99
C ARG A 215 15.04 -2.52 16.56
N ALA A 216 13.87 -2.90 17.06
CA ALA A 216 12.64 -2.13 16.89
C ALA A 216 12.56 -1.04 17.99
N LEU A 217 12.39 0.21 17.57
CA LEU A 217 12.22 1.37 18.45
C LEU A 217 10.75 1.62 18.80
N GLY A 218 9.84 1.19 17.93
CA GLY A 218 8.41 1.32 18.12
C GLY A 218 7.63 0.82 16.90
N VAL A 219 6.36 0.42 17.10
CA VAL A 219 5.42 0.13 16.03
C VAL A 219 4.52 1.32 15.76
N THR A 220 4.13 1.52 14.51
CA THR A 220 3.43 2.73 14.05
C THR A 220 1.92 2.69 14.22
N SER A 221 1.36 1.54 14.60
CA SER A 221 -0.06 1.39 14.92
C SER A 221 -0.44 2.07 16.24
N ALA A 222 -1.74 2.38 16.37
CA ALA A 222 -2.29 2.96 17.61
C ALA A 222 -2.09 2.08 18.85
N GLN A 223 -1.93 0.77 18.67
CA GLN A 223 -1.67 -0.21 19.73
C GLN A 223 -0.47 -1.07 19.35
N ARG A 224 0.15 -1.71 20.36
CA ARG A 224 1.18 -2.72 20.15
C ARG A 224 0.63 -3.86 19.29
N VAL A 225 1.48 -4.50 18.52
CA VAL A 225 1.10 -5.63 17.65
C VAL A 225 1.52 -6.96 18.30
N SER A 226 0.68 -7.98 18.15
CA SER A 226 0.86 -9.26 18.85
C SER A 226 2.15 -10.00 18.50
N ASN A 227 2.61 -9.88 17.25
CA ASN A 227 3.85 -10.49 16.77
C ASN A 227 5.13 -9.76 17.22
N LEU A 228 4.99 -8.56 17.84
CA LEU A 228 6.06 -7.74 18.44
C LEU A 228 5.56 -7.12 19.75
N ALA A 229 5.01 -7.93 20.65
CA ALA A 229 4.31 -7.47 21.86
C ALA A 229 5.17 -6.63 22.82
N ASP A 230 6.49 -6.88 22.85
CA ASP A 230 7.44 -6.15 23.68
C ASP A 230 7.84 -4.78 23.08
N VAL A 231 7.54 -4.55 21.79
CA VAL A 231 7.85 -3.28 21.11
C VAL A 231 6.74 -2.26 21.42
N PRO A 232 7.08 -1.07 21.96
CA PRO A 232 6.10 -0.05 22.29
C PRO A 232 5.41 0.49 21.04
N ALA A 233 4.16 0.97 21.17
CA ALA A 233 3.57 1.77 20.13
C ALA A 233 4.26 3.15 20.07
N ALA A 234 4.59 3.63 18.87
CA ALA A 234 5.31 4.89 18.68
C ALA A 234 4.56 6.08 19.31
N ARG A 235 3.24 6.03 19.38
CA ARG A 235 2.40 7.03 20.06
C ARG A 235 2.70 7.16 21.56
N GLU A 236 3.22 6.13 22.22
CA GLU A 236 3.58 6.16 23.61
C GLU A 236 4.74 7.18 23.88
N ALA A 237 5.60 7.41 22.87
CA ALA A 237 6.71 8.34 22.93
C ALA A 237 6.55 9.61 22.11
N LEU A 238 5.80 9.55 21.00
CA LEU A 238 5.68 10.64 20.02
C LEU A 238 4.36 11.43 20.10
N GLY A 239 3.39 10.94 20.86
CA GLY A 239 2.07 11.58 21.02
C GLY A 239 0.93 10.76 20.44
N SER A 240 -0.29 11.05 20.92
CA SER A 240 -1.50 10.22 20.72
C SER A 240 -1.93 10.03 19.26
N ASP A 241 -1.60 10.96 18.37
CA ASP A 241 -2.06 10.95 16.98
C ASP A 241 -1.10 10.21 16.03
N PHE A 242 -0.07 9.54 16.59
CA PHE A 242 0.85 8.75 15.80
C PHE A 242 0.23 7.38 15.50
N ASP A 243 -0.37 7.28 14.33
CA ASP A 243 -0.98 6.05 13.79
C ASP A 243 -0.79 6.02 12.27
N VAL A 244 0.11 5.19 11.78
CA VAL A 244 0.44 5.04 10.35
C VAL A 244 0.43 3.57 9.99
N GLY A 245 -0.32 3.22 8.95
CA GLY A 245 -0.36 1.87 8.41
C GLY A 245 -0.18 1.85 6.89
N SER A 246 0.33 0.76 6.38
CA SER A 246 0.39 0.47 4.95
C SER A 246 -0.92 -0.17 4.52
N ILE A 247 -1.87 0.64 4.07
CA ILE A 247 -3.17 0.15 3.58
C ILE A 247 -3.03 -0.18 2.11
N SER A 248 -3.46 -1.38 1.74
CA SER A 248 -3.50 -1.86 0.36
C SER A 248 -4.89 -2.36 -0.02
N GLY A 249 -5.23 -2.25 -1.29
CA GLY A 249 -6.48 -2.76 -1.85
C GLY A 249 -6.40 -2.98 -3.34
N LEU A 250 -7.37 -3.72 -3.87
CA LEU A 250 -7.49 -4.07 -5.28
C LEU A 250 -8.33 -3.03 -6.02
N VAL A 251 -7.82 -2.56 -7.16
CA VAL A 251 -8.53 -1.66 -8.07
C VAL A 251 -8.44 -2.14 -9.51
N ALA A 252 -9.40 -1.70 -10.32
CA ALA A 252 -9.44 -1.85 -11.77
C ALA A 252 -9.54 -0.47 -12.45
N PRO A 253 -9.36 -0.32 -13.77
CA PRO A 253 -9.70 0.91 -14.49
C PRO A 253 -11.17 1.33 -14.26
N ALA A 254 -11.44 2.63 -14.15
CA ALA A 254 -12.74 3.16 -13.72
C ALA A 254 -13.94 2.67 -14.56
N ALA A 255 -13.76 2.52 -15.89
CA ALA A 255 -14.81 2.10 -16.80
C ALA A 255 -15.00 0.57 -16.90
N THR A 256 -14.39 -0.23 -15.99
CA THR A 256 -14.57 -1.69 -15.94
C THR A 256 -16.04 -2.04 -15.71
N PRO A 257 -16.64 -2.95 -16.51
CA PRO A 257 -18.04 -3.31 -16.40
C PRO A 257 -18.43 -3.79 -15.00
N ARG A 258 -19.62 -3.39 -14.54
CA ARG A 258 -20.10 -3.72 -13.20
C ARG A 258 -20.16 -5.22 -12.94
N SER A 259 -20.53 -6.03 -13.93
CA SER A 259 -20.55 -7.49 -13.82
C SER A 259 -19.19 -8.11 -13.53
N ILE A 260 -18.09 -7.50 -14.04
CA ILE A 260 -16.72 -7.92 -13.74
C ILE A 260 -16.33 -7.48 -12.34
N LEU A 261 -16.67 -6.25 -11.95
CA LEU A 261 -16.41 -5.74 -10.61
C LEU A 261 -17.12 -6.57 -9.53
N ASP A 262 -18.38 -6.97 -9.78
CA ASP A 262 -19.13 -7.82 -8.84
C ASP A 262 -18.48 -9.20 -8.67
N LYS A 263 -17.99 -9.81 -9.77
CA LYS A 263 -17.23 -11.07 -9.68
C LYS A 263 -15.93 -10.90 -8.90
N LEU A 264 -15.20 -9.80 -9.13
CA LEU A 264 -13.97 -9.50 -8.38
C LEU A 264 -14.25 -9.24 -6.88
N GLU A 265 -15.31 -8.47 -6.56
CA GLU A 265 -15.71 -8.24 -5.17
C GLU A 265 -16.05 -9.55 -4.45
N HIS A 266 -16.81 -10.44 -5.11
CA HIS A 266 -17.14 -11.74 -4.55
C HIS A 266 -15.89 -12.60 -4.34
N ALA A 267 -15.00 -12.70 -5.34
CA ALA A 267 -13.75 -13.42 -5.21
C ALA A 267 -12.87 -12.85 -4.07
N MET A 268 -12.84 -11.53 -3.89
CA MET A 268 -12.07 -10.91 -2.81
C MET A 268 -12.63 -11.21 -1.41
N GLN A 269 -13.92 -11.51 -1.26
CA GLN A 269 -14.48 -12.00 0.01
C GLN A 269 -13.90 -13.36 0.39
N THR A 270 -13.80 -14.29 -0.58
CA THR A 270 -13.14 -15.59 -0.37
C THR A 270 -11.64 -15.42 -0.11
N VAL A 271 -10.97 -14.56 -0.87
CA VAL A 271 -9.54 -14.23 -0.65
C VAL A 271 -9.29 -13.77 0.79
N ALA A 272 -10.12 -12.89 1.32
CA ALA A 272 -9.97 -12.35 2.68
C ALA A 272 -10.03 -13.45 3.77
N GLN A 273 -10.71 -14.55 3.52
CA GLN A 273 -10.86 -15.68 4.44
C GLN A 273 -9.83 -16.80 4.19
N SER A 274 -8.94 -16.64 3.22
CA SER A 274 -7.98 -17.68 2.81
C SER A 274 -6.87 -17.89 3.85
N GLU A 275 -6.30 -19.10 3.86
CA GLU A 275 -5.14 -19.44 4.68
C GLU A 275 -3.95 -18.51 4.41
N GLY A 276 -3.71 -18.13 3.15
CA GLY A 276 -2.64 -17.19 2.81
C GLY A 276 -2.81 -15.82 3.47
N MET A 277 -4.04 -15.30 3.54
CA MET A 277 -4.32 -14.05 4.27
C MET A 277 -4.18 -14.26 5.78
N ALA A 278 -4.65 -15.38 6.33
CA ALA A 278 -4.46 -15.70 7.74
C ALA A 278 -2.98 -15.76 8.14
N GLN A 279 -2.11 -16.30 7.27
CA GLN A 279 -0.66 -16.30 7.50
C GLN A 279 -0.07 -14.88 7.51
N LEU A 280 -0.50 -13.97 6.62
CA LEU A 280 -0.09 -12.57 6.66
C LEU A 280 -0.58 -11.86 7.94
N HIS A 281 -1.80 -12.18 8.40
CA HIS A 281 -2.34 -11.63 9.65
C HIS A 281 -1.54 -12.11 10.87
N ALA A 282 -1.16 -13.38 10.91
CA ALA A 282 -0.31 -13.92 11.98
C ALA A 282 1.08 -13.26 12.03
N GLN A 283 1.55 -12.71 10.90
CA GLN A 283 2.81 -11.96 10.82
C GLN A 283 2.65 -10.45 11.12
N GLY A 284 1.44 -9.99 11.50
CA GLY A 284 1.18 -8.62 11.93
C GLY A 284 0.43 -7.75 10.94
N SER A 285 0.05 -8.26 9.77
CA SER A 285 -0.89 -7.57 8.89
C SER A 285 -2.31 -7.63 9.50
N GLN A 286 -3.07 -6.56 9.41
CA GLN A 286 -4.42 -6.50 9.97
C GLN A 286 -5.46 -6.70 8.86
N PRO A 287 -6.50 -7.52 9.10
CA PRO A 287 -7.60 -7.68 8.15
C PRO A 287 -8.36 -6.36 8.00
N MET A 288 -8.84 -6.12 6.79
CA MET A 288 -9.65 -4.95 6.47
C MET A 288 -11.03 -5.36 5.97
N PRO A 289 -12.06 -4.53 6.21
CA PRO A 289 -13.38 -4.77 5.66
C PRO A 289 -13.34 -4.86 4.13
N THR A 290 -14.04 -5.82 3.55
CA THR A 290 -14.21 -5.97 2.11
C THR A 290 -15.32 -5.06 1.59
N GLY A 291 -15.29 -4.76 0.27
CA GLY A 291 -16.32 -3.99 -0.42
C GLY A 291 -15.85 -2.62 -0.90
N SER A 292 -16.35 -2.24 -2.07
CA SER A 292 -15.93 -1.05 -2.82
C SER A 292 -16.23 0.26 -2.09
N GLN A 293 -17.40 0.39 -1.49
CA GLN A 293 -17.84 1.62 -0.82
C GLN A 293 -17.01 1.90 0.45
N VAL A 294 -16.77 0.87 1.26
CA VAL A 294 -15.97 0.97 2.48
C VAL A 294 -14.53 1.34 2.14
N PHE A 295 -14.00 0.76 1.05
CA PHE A 295 -12.66 1.08 0.58
C PHE A 295 -12.55 2.54 0.13
N LEU A 296 -13.45 3.01 -0.72
CA LEU A 296 -13.44 4.38 -1.21
C LEU A 296 -13.56 5.40 -0.06
N GLU A 297 -14.44 5.14 0.91
CA GLU A 297 -14.61 6.00 2.08
C GLU A 297 -13.33 6.03 2.94
N ARG A 298 -12.70 4.89 3.16
CA ARG A 298 -11.43 4.84 3.88
C ARG A 298 -10.34 5.66 3.17
N MET A 299 -10.26 5.62 1.85
CA MET A 299 -9.29 6.40 1.10
C MET A 299 -9.54 7.91 1.20
N ARG A 300 -10.81 8.34 1.25
CA ARG A 300 -11.16 9.75 1.50
C ARG A 300 -10.74 10.21 2.90
N GLN A 301 -10.92 9.37 3.91
CA GLN A 301 -10.44 9.65 5.28
C GLN A 301 -8.92 9.76 5.34
N GLU A 302 -8.19 8.86 4.65
CA GLU A 302 -6.74 8.97 4.52
C GLU A 302 -6.31 10.28 3.85
N GLN A 303 -7.01 10.74 2.79
CA GLN A 303 -6.72 12.04 2.18
C GLN A 303 -6.89 13.21 3.15
N GLN A 304 -7.96 13.20 3.97
CA GLN A 304 -8.19 14.26 4.96
C GLN A 304 -7.09 14.27 6.02
N LYS A 305 -6.72 13.09 6.54
CA LYS A 305 -5.65 12.91 7.52
C LYS A 305 -4.31 13.47 7.00
N TRP A 306 -3.88 13.03 5.82
CA TRP A 306 -2.57 13.39 5.28
C TRP A 306 -2.49 14.81 4.75
N ARG A 307 -3.62 15.41 4.36
CA ARG A 307 -3.66 16.84 4.01
C ARG A 307 -3.16 17.70 5.17
N LEU A 308 -3.51 17.39 6.41
CA LEU A 308 -3.04 18.12 7.58
C LEU A 308 -1.51 18.00 7.78
N VAL A 309 -0.90 16.91 7.35
CA VAL A 309 0.55 16.68 7.49
C VAL A 309 1.35 17.35 6.36
N PHE A 310 0.90 17.21 5.11
CA PHE A 310 1.66 17.62 3.93
C PHE A 310 1.30 19.02 3.39
N SER A 311 0.12 19.62 3.72
CA SER A 311 -0.23 20.98 3.28
C SER A 311 0.38 22.08 4.14
N ALA A 312 1.01 21.76 5.26
CA ALA A 312 1.63 22.70 6.18
C ALA A 312 3.15 22.57 6.18
N GLU A 313 3.79 22.36 5.02
CA GLU A 313 5.24 22.60 4.93
C GLU A 313 5.49 24.09 5.16
N PRO A 314 6.24 24.49 6.20
CA PRO A 314 6.69 25.86 6.37
C PRO A 314 7.77 26.14 5.32
N GLY A 315 7.47 26.95 4.35
CA GLY A 315 8.46 27.65 3.53
C GLY A 315 8.79 26.97 2.19
N LYS A 316 7.96 27.20 1.20
CA LYS A 316 8.36 27.58 -0.17
C LYS A 316 7.71 28.88 -0.56
#